data_9fd185402ee19af5ca1fe8fe0500be24
#
_entry.id   9fd185402ee19af5ca1fe8fe0500be24
#
_cell.length_a   1.000
_cell.length_b   1.000
_cell.length_c   1.000
_cell.angle_alpha   90.00
_cell.angle_beta   90.00
_cell.angle_gamma   90.00
#
_symmetry.space_group_name_H-M   'P 1'
#
loop_
_entity.id
_entity.type
_entity.pdbx_description
1 polymer ?
#
loop_
_entity_poly.entity_id
_entity_poly.type
_entity_poly.pdbx_seq_one_letter_code
_entity_poly.pdbx_strand_id
1 'polypeptide(L)'
;MKNPSRRRFLTTTGTLVLTPVMPLFADTAGKDGLIDAHVHVWPSDREKYPLAESFRGKAIVPEIFDPAILRGQQEGTGVTRTVLIQMSFYQFDNSYMVDVIKADPDRYRGVAIVDDSASGVGERMKELAGKGVRGFRLYAFPDRTKDWAKSAGIREMWKVGGEQGLAMCCLTDPASLPEIQKMCEKYPDTPVVIDHFARIGAKGTIDPGELGQLVALAAFKNVYVKTSAFYALGLKKPPYIDLAPMIRQLRDAYGSGRLMWGSDCPYQVQGEHTYAASVALVQEGLDFLSAAEKGDIMKGTAEKVFFS
;
A
#
# COMPACT_ATOMS: atom_id res chain seq x y z
N MET A 1 2.70 -21.37 92.38
CA MET A 1 1.77 -21.51 91.27
C MET A 1 2.39 -20.75 90.11
N LYS A 2 2.82 -21.45 89.05
CA LYS A 2 3.61 -20.93 87.92
C LYS A 2 2.69 -20.54 86.74
N ASN A 3 2.91 -19.34 86.22
CA ASN A 3 2.15 -18.76 85.08
C ASN A 3 2.85 -19.14 83.77
N PRO A 4 2.20 -19.66 82.76
CA PRO A 4 2.86 -20.00 81.48
C PRO A 4 2.79 -18.83 80.49
N SER A 5 3.94 -18.56 79.94
CA SER A 5 4.28 -17.57 78.89
C SER A 5 3.48 -17.82 77.62
N ARG A 6 2.80 -16.75 77.11
CA ARG A 6 2.20 -16.73 75.78
C ARG A 6 3.27 -16.33 74.75
N ARG A 7 3.66 -17.28 73.87
CA ARG A 7 4.39 -16.98 72.62
C ARG A 7 3.44 -16.48 71.58
N ARG A 8 3.65 -15.24 71.11
CA ARG A 8 2.97 -14.70 69.91
C ARG A 8 3.71 -15.21 68.69
N PHE A 9 3.00 -15.92 67.79
CA PHE A 9 3.43 -16.22 66.45
C PHE A 9 3.08 -15.02 65.56
N LEU A 10 4.10 -14.38 64.99
CA LEU A 10 3.95 -13.40 63.90
C LEU A 10 3.87 -14.19 62.59
N THR A 11 2.69 -14.23 62.03
CA THR A 11 2.45 -14.69 60.63
C THR A 11 2.73 -13.54 59.71
N THR A 12 3.84 -13.57 58.99
CA THR A 12 4.17 -12.64 57.90
C THR A 12 3.50 -13.18 56.66
N THR A 13 2.40 -12.58 56.24
CA THR A 13 1.75 -12.80 54.94
C THR A 13 2.50 -12.04 53.87
N GLY A 14 3.38 -12.71 53.15
CA GLY A 14 4.03 -12.15 51.96
C GLY A 14 3.03 -12.18 50.79
N THR A 15 2.57 -11.01 50.35
CA THR A 15 1.81 -10.84 49.15
C THR A 15 2.75 -10.95 47.94
N LEU A 16 2.67 -12.05 47.21
CA LEU A 16 3.37 -12.24 45.95
C LEU A 16 2.66 -11.37 44.89
N VAL A 17 3.26 -10.23 44.54
CA VAL A 17 2.82 -9.43 43.38
C VAL A 17 3.35 -10.13 42.13
N LEU A 18 2.49 -10.92 41.50
CA LEU A 18 2.71 -11.42 40.13
C LEU A 18 2.56 -10.25 39.15
N THR A 19 3.67 -9.63 38.74
CA THR A 19 3.71 -8.78 37.57
C THR A 19 3.47 -9.67 36.35
N PRO A 20 2.48 -9.37 35.48
CA PRO A 20 2.34 -10.09 34.24
C PRO A 20 3.56 -9.79 33.37
N VAL A 21 4.39 -10.79 33.14
CA VAL A 21 5.42 -10.77 32.08
C VAL A 21 4.64 -10.86 30.79
N MET A 22 4.37 -9.71 30.16
CA MET A 22 3.96 -9.71 28.76
C MET A 22 5.10 -10.35 27.96
N PRO A 23 4.83 -11.39 27.16
CA PRO A 23 5.85 -11.90 26.26
C PRO A 23 6.21 -10.77 25.29
N LEU A 24 7.47 -10.36 25.29
CA LEU A 24 8.07 -9.57 24.22
C LEU A 24 8.06 -10.50 22.99
N PHE A 25 6.98 -10.49 22.23
CA PHE A 25 7.03 -11.01 20.87
C PHE A 25 7.96 -10.04 20.12
N ALA A 26 9.22 -10.39 20.03
CA ALA A 26 10.09 -9.86 19.00
C ALA A 26 9.42 -10.24 17.69
N ASP A 27 8.73 -9.28 17.08
CA ASP A 27 8.17 -9.37 15.73
C ASP A 27 9.39 -9.46 14.79
N THR A 28 9.90 -10.68 14.62
CA THR A 28 10.87 -10.97 13.58
C THR A 28 10.09 -10.76 12.27
N ALA A 29 10.24 -9.58 11.68
CA ALA A 29 9.78 -9.29 10.33
C ALA A 29 10.51 -10.26 9.38
N GLY A 30 10.03 -11.50 9.34
CA GLY A 30 10.57 -12.54 8.48
C GLY A 30 10.31 -12.13 7.03
N LYS A 31 11.33 -12.22 6.17
CA LYS A 31 11.19 -12.02 4.71
C LYS A 31 10.17 -12.94 4.07
N ASP A 32 9.63 -13.90 4.83
CA ASP A 32 8.70 -14.93 4.37
C ASP A 32 7.21 -14.55 4.46
N GLY A 33 6.86 -13.45 5.13
CA GLY A 33 5.46 -13.00 5.26
C GLY A 33 4.90 -12.33 4.01
N LEU A 34 3.60 -12.03 4.07
CA LEU A 34 2.86 -11.32 3.02
C LEU A 34 3.32 -9.86 2.90
N ILE A 35 3.05 -9.26 1.75
CA ILE A 35 3.35 -7.84 1.48
C ILE A 35 2.07 -7.08 1.18
N ASP A 36 1.79 -6.05 1.96
CA ASP A 36 0.76 -5.06 1.62
C ASP A 36 1.36 -4.02 0.66
N ALA A 37 0.95 -4.05 -0.60
CA ALA A 37 1.52 -3.21 -1.65
C ALA A 37 0.93 -1.79 -1.69
N HIS A 38 0.01 -1.42 -0.76
CA HIS A 38 -0.61 -0.10 -0.76
C HIS A 38 -1.15 0.30 0.60
N VAL A 39 -0.41 1.14 1.31
CA VAL A 39 -0.81 1.70 2.60
C VAL A 39 -0.41 3.17 2.70
N HIS A 40 -1.20 3.94 3.41
CA HIS A 40 -0.88 5.31 3.76
C HIS A 40 -0.62 5.44 5.25
N VAL A 41 0.36 6.26 5.64
CA VAL A 41 0.65 6.55 7.04
C VAL A 41 0.89 8.04 7.25
N TRP A 42 0.48 8.54 8.42
CA TRP A 42 0.74 9.92 8.84
C TRP A 42 0.73 10.05 10.37
N PRO A 43 1.60 10.91 10.94
CA PRO A 43 1.76 11.09 12.37
C PRO A 43 0.78 12.10 12.94
N SER A 44 0.76 12.20 14.28
CA SER A 44 0.14 13.32 15.00
C SER A 44 0.99 14.60 14.99
N ASP A 45 2.33 14.46 14.85
CA ASP A 45 3.28 15.58 14.91
C ASP A 45 3.21 16.44 13.64
N ARG A 46 2.33 17.44 13.67
CA ARG A 46 2.15 18.40 12.58
C ARG A 46 3.16 19.55 12.58
N GLU A 47 3.95 19.71 13.64
CA GLU A 47 5.04 20.69 13.68
C GLU A 47 6.22 20.16 12.87
N LYS A 48 6.61 18.93 13.09
CA LYS A 48 7.70 18.28 12.35
C LYS A 48 7.31 17.91 10.92
N TYR A 49 6.06 17.48 10.71
CA TYR A 49 5.54 17.05 9.40
C TYR A 49 4.28 17.86 9.05
N PRO A 50 4.44 19.12 8.65
CA PRO A 50 3.32 19.99 8.35
C PRO A 50 2.58 19.55 7.09
N LEU A 51 1.27 19.77 7.09
CA LEU A 51 0.48 19.60 5.87
C LEU A 51 0.86 20.68 4.85
N ALA A 52 0.77 20.34 3.58
CA ALA A 52 0.93 21.32 2.50
C ALA A 52 -0.07 22.48 2.67
N GLU A 53 0.32 23.68 2.23
CA GLU A 53 -0.48 24.91 2.39
C GLU A 53 -1.93 24.74 1.93
N SER A 54 -2.14 24.07 0.79
CA SER A 54 -3.47 23.81 0.22
C SER A 54 -4.36 22.89 1.08
N PHE A 55 -3.79 22.21 2.08
CA PHE A 55 -4.49 21.32 3.02
C PHE A 55 -4.52 21.87 4.45
N ARG A 56 -3.89 23.00 4.72
CA ARG A 56 -3.88 23.61 6.04
C ARG A 56 -5.30 23.89 6.52
N GLY A 57 -5.61 23.47 7.74
CA GLY A 57 -6.94 23.63 8.34
C GLY A 57 -8.02 22.66 7.85
N LYS A 58 -7.70 21.73 6.93
CA LYS A 58 -8.63 20.67 6.53
C LYS A 58 -8.55 19.51 7.49
N ALA A 59 -9.70 18.92 7.82
CA ALA A 59 -9.76 17.69 8.61
C ALA A 59 -9.20 16.52 7.80
N ILE A 60 -8.39 15.67 8.46
CA ILE A 60 -7.90 14.41 7.93
C ILE A 60 -8.52 13.31 8.77
N VAL A 61 -9.07 12.29 8.10
CA VAL A 61 -9.76 11.17 8.77
C VAL A 61 -9.12 9.86 8.31
N PRO A 62 -8.67 9.02 9.26
CA PRO A 62 -8.49 9.31 10.71
C PRO A 62 -7.48 10.44 10.94
N GLU A 63 -7.50 11.06 12.11
CA GLU A 63 -6.57 12.16 12.44
C GLU A 63 -5.10 11.69 12.44
N ILE A 64 -4.88 10.44 12.87
CA ILE A 64 -3.58 9.78 12.94
C ILE A 64 -3.71 8.38 12.36
N PHE A 65 -2.74 7.97 11.57
CA PHE A 65 -2.56 6.58 11.16
C PHE A 65 -1.07 6.32 10.96
N ASP A 66 -0.38 6.05 12.05
CA ASP A 66 1.05 5.82 12.08
C ASP A 66 1.42 4.32 11.90
N PRO A 67 2.72 3.99 11.78
CA PRO A 67 3.15 2.61 11.67
C PRO A 67 2.78 1.70 12.85
N ALA A 68 2.55 2.25 14.06
CA ALA A 68 2.14 1.45 15.20
C ALA A 68 0.67 1.03 15.07
N ILE A 69 -0.19 1.96 14.70
CA ILE A 69 -1.62 1.69 14.40
C ILE A 69 -1.73 0.69 13.25
N LEU A 70 -0.95 0.89 12.17
CA LEU A 70 -0.92 -0.03 11.04
C LEU A 70 -0.54 -1.45 11.47
N ARG A 71 0.53 -1.61 12.27
CA ARG A 71 0.94 -2.93 12.77
C ARG A 71 -0.17 -3.63 13.56
N GLY A 72 -0.93 -2.90 14.36
CA GLY A 72 -2.10 -3.44 15.06
C GLY A 72 -3.16 -3.99 14.10
N GLN A 73 -3.37 -3.35 12.92
CA GLN A 73 -4.28 -3.88 11.90
C GLN A 73 -3.72 -5.13 11.19
N GLN A 74 -2.41 -5.25 11.08
CA GLN A 74 -1.71 -6.37 10.42
C GLN A 74 -1.55 -7.58 11.33
N GLU A 75 -1.75 -7.45 12.64
CA GLU A 75 -1.57 -8.53 13.60
C GLU A 75 -2.42 -9.76 13.24
N GLY A 76 -1.82 -10.94 13.24
CA GLY A 76 -2.47 -12.20 12.91
C GLY A 76 -2.80 -12.42 11.43
N THR A 77 -2.52 -11.47 10.53
CA THR A 77 -2.84 -11.59 9.08
C THR A 77 -1.70 -12.17 8.24
N GLY A 78 -0.51 -12.33 8.81
CA GLY A 78 0.68 -12.80 8.10
C GLY A 78 1.38 -11.72 7.28
N VAL A 79 0.93 -10.46 7.31
CA VAL A 79 1.59 -9.34 6.62
C VAL A 79 2.78 -8.85 7.44
N THR A 80 3.96 -8.87 6.84
CA THR A 80 5.22 -8.48 7.50
C THR A 80 5.91 -7.29 6.85
N ARG A 81 5.60 -7.01 5.57
CA ARG A 81 6.20 -5.90 4.81
C ARG A 81 5.13 -5.04 4.15
N THR A 82 5.46 -3.76 3.92
CA THR A 82 4.46 -2.78 3.43
C THR A 82 5.10 -1.78 2.48
N VAL A 83 4.38 -1.46 1.40
CA VAL A 83 4.70 -0.35 0.51
C VAL A 83 3.89 0.88 0.94
N LEU A 84 4.57 1.90 1.42
CA LEU A 84 3.98 3.16 1.85
C LEU A 84 3.75 4.07 0.64
N ILE A 85 2.53 4.57 0.51
CA ILE A 85 2.16 5.49 -0.57
C ILE A 85 1.99 6.88 0.00
N GLN A 86 2.73 7.84 -0.55
CA GLN A 86 2.67 9.24 -0.11
C GLN A 86 1.25 9.80 -0.23
N MET A 87 0.83 10.52 0.82
CA MET A 87 -0.47 11.17 0.86
C MET A 87 -0.47 12.54 0.16
N SER A 88 -1.58 12.82 -0.55
CA SER A 88 -1.75 14.08 -1.29
C SER A 88 -1.68 15.33 -0.41
N PHE A 89 -2.03 15.23 0.86
CA PHE A 89 -2.02 16.37 1.77
C PHE A 89 -0.61 16.77 2.25
N TYR A 90 0.42 15.99 1.94
CA TYR A 90 1.83 16.36 2.06
C TYR A 90 2.42 16.83 0.73
N GLN A 91 1.69 16.64 -0.38
CA GLN A 91 2.19 16.95 -1.72
C GLN A 91 3.59 16.36 -1.95
N PHE A 92 4.59 17.19 -2.18
CA PHE A 92 5.97 16.79 -2.51
C PHE A 92 6.88 16.61 -1.30
N ASP A 93 6.38 16.85 -0.09
CA ASP A 93 7.13 16.56 1.14
C ASP A 93 6.99 15.10 1.54
N ASN A 94 7.99 14.30 1.21
CA ASN A 94 8.03 12.87 1.50
C ASN A 94 8.79 12.57 2.82
N SER A 95 9.09 13.57 3.65
CA SER A 95 9.98 13.45 4.80
C SER A 95 9.49 12.40 5.80
N TYR A 96 8.20 12.41 6.16
CA TYR A 96 7.66 11.43 7.10
C TYR A 96 7.77 9.99 6.56
N MET A 97 7.37 9.75 5.32
CA MET A 97 7.47 8.43 4.71
C MET A 97 8.92 7.92 4.68
N VAL A 98 9.87 8.81 4.33
CA VAL A 98 11.30 8.49 4.31
C VAL A 98 11.83 8.18 5.71
N ASP A 99 11.42 8.93 6.74
CA ASP A 99 11.80 8.67 8.12
C ASP A 99 11.26 7.32 8.62
N VAL A 100 10.03 6.94 8.24
CA VAL A 100 9.46 5.61 8.53
C VAL A 100 10.25 4.50 7.86
N ILE A 101 10.61 4.66 6.58
CA ILE A 101 11.42 3.68 5.84
C ILE A 101 12.80 3.54 6.50
N LYS A 102 13.43 4.66 6.85
CA LYS A 102 14.75 4.68 7.49
C LYS A 102 14.74 3.98 8.85
N ALA A 103 13.63 4.07 9.60
CA ALA A 103 13.49 3.43 10.90
C ALA A 103 13.39 1.89 10.81
N ASP A 104 12.81 1.37 9.73
CA ASP A 104 12.70 -0.08 9.50
C ASP A 104 12.78 -0.39 7.98
N PRO A 105 13.99 -0.36 7.40
CA PRO A 105 14.18 -0.53 5.96
C PRO A 105 13.95 -1.96 5.46
N ASP A 106 13.87 -2.95 6.33
CA ASP A 106 13.53 -4.32 5.94
C ASP A 106 12.01 -4.49 5.76
N ARG A 107 11.21 -3.72 6.51
CA ARG A 107 9.74 -3.77 6.49
C ARG A 107 9.14 -2.84 5.44
N TYR A 108 9.71 -1.66 5.20
CA TYR A 108 9.06 -0.60 4.43
C TYR A 108 9.79 -0.24 3.14
N ARG A 109 9.00 0.03 2.09
CA ARG A 109 9.41 0.73 0.87
C ARG A 109 8.41 1.84 0.58
N GLY A 110 8.80 2.80 -0.28
CA GLY A 110 7.97 3.97 -0.55
C GLY A 110 7.58 4.14 -2.01
N VAL A 111 6.42 4.72 -2.22
CA VAL A 111 5.97 5.35 -3.47
C VAL A 111 5.77 6.84 -3.18
N ALA A 112 6.68 7.66 -3.67
CA ALA A 112 6.73 9.09 -3.39
C ALA A 112 5.88 9.92 -4.37
N ILE A 113 5.65 11.17 -4.02
CA ILE A 113 5.12 12.18 -4.96
C ILE A 113 6.23 13.21 -5.18
N VAL A 114 6.48 13.57 -6.43
CA VAL A 114 7.42 14.62 -6.82
C VAL A 114 6.72 15.63 -7.72
N ASP A 115 7.25 16.85 -7.78
CA ASP A 115 6.76 17.90 -8.68
C ASP A 115 7.23 17.60 -10.10
N ASP A 116 6.32 17.14 -10.94
CA ASP A 116 6.56 16.84 -12.34
C ASP A 116 6.74 18.08 -13.23
N SER A 117 6.54 19.28 -12.67
CA SER A 117 6.79 20.56 -13.32
C SER A 117 8.16 21.17 -12.97
N ALA A 118 8.81 20.68 -11.91
CA ALA A 118 10.10 21.18 -11.48
C ALA A 118 11.24 20.71 -12.39
N SER A 119 12.25 21.57 -12.56
CA SER A 119 13.51 21.15 -13.19
C SER A 119 14.24 20.13 -12.32
N GLY A 120 14.86 19.11 -12.93
CA GLY A 120 15.64 18.11 -12.21
C GLY A 120 14.78 17.07 -11.48
N VAL A 121 13.56 16.82 -11.93
CA VAL A 121 12.67 15.81 -11.36
C VAL A 121 13.32 14.42 -11.36
N GLY A 122 14.09 14.07 -12.40
CA GLY A 122 14.83 12.80 -12.48
C GLY A 122 15.90 12.65 -11.40
N GLU A 123 16.64 13.71 -11.08
CA GLU A 123 17.62 13.70 -9.99
C GLU A 123 16.93 13.55 -8.62
N ARG A 124 15.79 14.23 -8.44
CA ARG A 124 15.00 14.06 -7.22
C ARG A 124 14.48 12.63 -7.05
N MET A 125 14.08 11.98 -8.14
CA MET A 125 13.68 10.57 -8.13
C MET A 125 14.84 9.67 -7.68
N LYS A 126 16.04 9.86 -8.22
CA LYS A 126 17.25 9.09 -7.86
C LYS A 126 17.62 9.30 -6.39
N GLU A 127 17.56 10.54 -5.89
CA GLU A 127 17.80 10.86 -4.48
C GLU A 127 16.85 10.09 -3.56
N LEU A 128 15.53 10.11 -3.87
CA LEU A 128 14.53 9.40 -3.09
C LEU A 128 14.68 7.88 -3.20
N ALA A 129 15.10 7.37 -4.36
CA ALA A 129 15.40 5.95 -4.54
C ALA A 129 16.52 5.48 -3.60
N GLY A 130 17.55 6.29 -3.40
CA GLY A 130 18.62 6.04 -2.41
C GLY A 130 18.12 6.00 -0.95
N LYS A 131 16.89 6.48 -0.68
CA LYS A 131 16.23 6.48 0.63
C LYS A 131 15.14 5.41 0.77
N GLY A 132 15.08 4.44 -0.15
CA GLY A 132 14.14 3.31 -0.10
C GLY A 132 12.81 3.54 -0.84
N VAL A 133 12.68 4.63 -1.60
CA VAL A 133 11.57 4.82 -2.55
C VAL A 133 11.80 3.91 -3.76
N ARG A 134 10.73 3.23 -4.23
CA ARG A 134 10.77 2.31 -5.36
C ARG A 134 9.73 2.63 -6.44
N GLY A 135 8.97 3.68 -6.24
CA GLY A 135 8.01 4.14 -7.24
C GLY A 135 7.56 5.58 -7.00
N PHE A 136 6.85 6.12 -7.97
CA PHE A 136 6.34 7.49 -7.92
C PHE A 136 4.86 7.51 -8.29
N ARG A 137 4.04 8.11 -7.44
CA ARG A 137 2.61 8.23 -7.65
C ARG A 137 2.32 9.30 -8.68
N LEU A 138 1.57 8.93 -9.71
CA LEU A 138 1.03 9.84 -10.72
C LEU A 138 -0.49 9.92 -10.57
N TYR A 139 -1.01 11.14 -10.50
CA TYR A 139 -2.45 11.38 -10.58
C TYR A 139 -2.86 11.39 -12.06
N ALA A 140 -3.18 10.20 -12.56
CA ALA A 140 -3.43 9.93 -13.97
C ALA A 140 -4.91 10.11 -14.33
N PHE A 141 -5.43 11.33 -14.14
CA PHE A 141 -6.80 11.68 -14.51
C PHE A 141 -6.84 12.42 -15.87
N PRO A 142 -7.98 12.44 -16.59
CA PRO A 142 -8.05 12.95 -17.96
C PRO A 142 -7.55 14.37 -18.16
N ASP A 143 -7.78 15.25 -17.20
CA ASP A 143 -7.30 16.64 -17.21
C ASP A 143 -5.78 16.76 -17.17
N ARG A 144 -5.10 15.79 -16.61
CA ARG A 144 -3.63 15.71 -16.52
C ARG A 144 -3.00 14.87 -17.62
N THR A 145 -3.55 13.68 -17.89
CA THR A 145 -2.95 12.71 -18.82
C THR A 145 -2.93 13.20 -20.28
N LYS A 146 -3.89 14.03 -20.67
CA LYS A 146 -3.94 14.64 -22.03
C LYS A 146 -2.65 15.38 -22.43
N ASP A 147 -1.89 15.86 -21.45
CA ASP A 147 -0.67 16.65 -21.68
C ASP A 147 0.63 15.86 -21.39
N TRP A 148 0.53 14.61 -20.94
CA TRP A 148 1.70 13.80 -20.53
C TRP A 148 2.75 13.65 -21.63
N ALA A 149 2.32 13.42 -22.88
CA ALA A 149 3.24 13.30 -24.01
C ALA A 149 4.04 14.58 -24.28
N LYS A 150 3.52 15.75 -23.86
CA LYS A 150 4.15 17.06 -24.03
C LYS A 150 4.95 17.51 -22.79
N SER A 151 4.58 17.07 -21.60
CA SER A 151 5.25 17.41 -20.34
C SER A 151 6.70 16.90 -20.34
N ALA A 152 7.66 17.81 -20.18
CA ALA A 152 9.08 17.45 -20.10
C ALA A 152 9.36 16.62 -18.84
N GLY A 153 8.80 17.04 -17.70
CA GLY A 153 9.03 16.32 -16.43
C GLY A 153 8.39 14.95 -16.42
N ILE A 154 7.16 14.80 -16.91
CA ILE A 154 6.54 13.44 -17.03
C ILE A 154 7.39 12.55 -17.91
N ARG A 155 7.87 13.03 -19.06
CA ARG A 155 8.75 12.23 -19.93
C ARG A 155 10.06 11.84 -19.24
N GLU A 156 10.64 12.77 -18.46
CA GLU A 156 11.85 12.52 -17.66
C GLU A 156 11.56 11.45 -16.58
N MET A 157 10.46 11.56 -15.85
CA MET A 157 10.05 10.57 -14.85
C MET A 157 9.92 9.16 -15.45
N TRP A 158 9.25 9.03 -16.60
CA TRP A 158 9.10 7.75 -17.27
C TRP A 158 10.44 7.20 -17.75
N LYS A 159 11.29 8.03 -18.33
CA LYS A 159 12.64 7.64 -18.75
C LYS A 159 13.48 7.15 -17.57
N VAL A 160 13.57 7.94 -16.51
CA VAL A 160 14.33 7.58 -15.29
C VAL A 160 13.73 6.33 -14.63
N GLY A 161 12.38 6.20 -14.64
CA GLY A 161 11.70 4.99 -14.17
C GLY A 161 12.19 3.74 -14.86
N GLY A 162 12.31 3.74 -16.19
CA GLY A 162 12.85 2.63 -16.97
C GLY A 162 14.34 2.36 -16.70
N GLU A 163 15.14 3.42 -16.65
CA GLU A 163 16.60 3.31 -16.42
C GLU A 163 16.96 2.80 -15.01
N GLN A 164 16.14 3.12 -14.01
CA GLN A 164 16.41 2.84 -12.60
C GLN A 164 15.51 1.73 -12.02
N GLY A 165 14.59 1.17 -12.81
CA GLY A 165 13.61 0.19 -12.34
C GLY A 165 12.60 0.77 -11.34
N LEU A 166 12.30 2.08 -11.41
CA LEU A 166 11.39 2.76 -10.50
C LEU A 166 9.97 2.78 -11.08
N ALA A 167 8.99 2.32 -10.33
CA ALA A 167 7.63 2.15 -10.82
C ALA A 167 6.87 3.48 -10.95
N MET A 168 6.19 3.69 -12.08
CA MET A 168 5.17 4.73 -12.24
C MET A 168 3.83 4.20 -11.74
N CYS A 169 3.42 4.62 -10.53
CA CYS A 169 2.21 4.16 -9.86
C CYS A 169 1.06 5.10 -10.19
N CYS A 170 0.17 4.68 -11.08
CA CYS A 170 -0.90 5.48 -11.62
C CYS A 170 -2.19 5.33 -10.80
N LEU A 171 -2.55 6.36 -10.02
CA LEU A 171 -3.90 6.52 -9.52
C LEU A 171 -4.75 7.09 -10.65
N THR A 172 -5.64 6.27 -11.20
CA THR A 172 -6.33 6.58 -12.45
C THR A 172 -7.79 6.16 -12.44
N ASP A 173 -8.56 6.77 -13.33
CA ASP A 173 -9.87 6.28 -13.77
C ASP A 173 -9.73 5.61 -15.16
N PRO A 174 -10.69 4.75 -15.57
CA PRO A 174 -10.61 4.03 -16.84
C PRO A 174 -10.44 4.94 -18.06
N ALA A 175 -11.02 6.13 -18.03
CA ALA A 175 -10.93 7.11 -19.11
C ALA A 175 -9.49 7.56 -19.46
N SER A 176 -8.52 7.36 -18.56
CA SER A 176 -7.12 7.71 -18.80
C SER A 176 -6.24 6.52 -19.23
N LEU A 177 -6.78 5.29 -19.25
CA LEU A 177 -6.01 4.10 -19.66
C LEU A 177 -5.43 4.22 -21.07
N PRO A 178 -6.12 4.80 -22.07
CA PRO A 178 -5.53 5.00 -23.40
C PRO A 178 -4.28 5.90 -23.40
N GLU A 179 -4.23 6.91 -22.54
CA GLU A 179 -3.05 7.78 -22.44
C GLU A 179 -1.90 7.09 -21.72
N ILE A 180 -2.20 6.28 -20.70
CA ILE A 180 -1.20 5.43 -20.03
C ILE A 180 -0.64 4.42 -21.03
N GLN A 181 -1.50 3.83 -21.90
CA GLN A 181 -1.05 2.91 -22.95
C GLN A 181 -0.02 3.56 -23.87
N LYS A 182 -0.25 4.77 -24.35
CA LYS A 182 0.71 5.52 -25.19
C LYS A 182 2.06 5.72 -24.49
N MET A 183 2.03 5.93 -23.19
CA MET A 183 3.26 6.04 -22.40
C MET A 183 3.99 4.69 -22.29
N CYS A 184 3.26 3.58 -22.09
CA CYS A 184 3.85 2.24 -22.10
C CYS A 184 4.47 1.87 -23.45
N GLU A 185 3.83 2.27 -24.56
CA GLU A 185 4.37 2.10 -25.91
C GLU A 185 5.69 2.87 -26.12
N LYS A 186 5.74 4.09 -25.58
CA LYS A 186 6.89 4.97 -25.73
C LYS A 186 8.06 4.61 -24.79
N TYR A 187 7.74 4.08 -23.60
CA TYR A 187 8.71 3.74 -22.55
C TYR A 187 8.53 2.29 -22.09
N PRO A 188 8.83 1.30 -22.95
CA PRO A 188 8.48 -0.10 -22.70
C PRO A 188 9.23 -0.74 -21.51
N ASP A 189 10.35 -0.14 -21.10
CA ASP A 189 11.16 -0.64 -19.98
C ASP A 189 10.71 -0.10 -18.62
N THR A 190 9.83 0.92 -18.60
CA THR A 190 9.34 1.53 -17.35
C THR A 190 8.34 0.61 -16.68
N PRO A 191 8.56 0.20 -15.41
CA PRO A 191 7.53 -0.50 -14.63
C PRO A 191 6.34 0.44 -14.39
N VAL A 192 5.13 -0.04 -14.69
CA VAL A 192 3.89 0.72 -14.49
C VAL A 192 2.97 -0.05 -13.57
N VAL A 193 2.48 0.58 -12.53
CA VAL A 193 1.53 -0.03 -11.58
C VAL A 193 0.21 0.73 -11.65
N ILE A 194 -0.85 0.05 -12.04
CA ILE A 194 -2.21 0.61 -12.05
C ILE A 194 -2.83 0.39 -10.66
N ASP A 195 -3.08 1.48 -9.93
CA ASP A 195 -3.68 1.41 -8.61
C ASP A 195 -5.17 1.04 -8.68
N HIS A 196 -5.63 0.17 -7.78
CA HIS A 196 -7.04 -0.11 -7.48
C HIS A 196 -7.88 -0.46 -8.73
N PHE A 197 -7.39 -1.37 -9.59
CA PHE A 197 -8.09 -1.78 -10.82
C PHE A 197 -8.47 -0.58 -11.72
N ALA A 198 -7.68 0.50 -11.75
CA ALA A 198 -8.06 1.76 -12.39
C ALA A 198 -9.40 2.32 -11.88
N ARG A 199 -9.81 2.01 -10.63
CA ARG A 199 -11.07 2.40 -9.99
C ARG A 199 -12.34 1.91 -10.72
N ILE A 200 -12.21 0.86 -11.56
CA ILE A 200 -13.34 0.18 -12.19
C ILE A 200 -14.26 -0.39 -11.10
N GLY A 201 -15.54 -0.11 -11.19
CA GLY A 201 -16.51 -0.50 -10.16
C GLY A 201 -16.73 0.55 -9.05
N ALA A 202 -16.08 1.71 -9.08
CA ALA A 202 -16.29 2.77 -8.09
C ALA A 202 -17.75 3.26 -8.03
N LYS A 203 -18.51 3.12 -9.13
CA LYS A 203 -19.94 3.45 -9.22
C LYS A 203 -20.86 2.30 -8.80
N GLY A 204 -20.32 1.17 -8.33
CA GLY A 204 -21.09 0.01 -7.89
C GLY A 204 -21.22 -1.12 -8.93
N THR A 205 -20.91 -0.85 -10.20
CA THR A 205 -20.98 -1.83 -11.29
C THR A 205 -19.63 -1.93 -12.00
N ILE A 206 -19.25 -3.14 -12.39
CA ILE A 206 -18.07 -3.39 -13.22
C ILE A 206 -18.49 -3.25 -14.68
N ASP A 207 -18.05 -2.18 -15.35
CA ASP A 207 -18.29 -1.98 -16.77
C ASP A 207 -17.36 -2.85 -17.61
N PRO A 208 -17.88 -3.72 -18.51
CA PRO A 208 -17.04 -4.61 -19.31
C PRO A 208 -16.11 -3.88 -20.30
N GLY A 209 -16.52 -2.71 -20.78
CA GLY A 209 -15.71 -1.89 -21.70
C GLY A 209 -14.53 -1.26 -20.97
N GLU A 210 -14.76 -0.71 -19.77
CA GLU A 210 -13.69 -0.19 -18.91
C GLU A 210 -12.71 -1.30 -18.52
N LEU A 211 -13.22 -2.47 -18.12
CA LEU A 211 -12.40 -3.63 -17.82
C LEU A 211 -11.60 -4.12 -19.03
N GLY A 212 -12.20 -4.12 -20.22
CA GLY A 212 -11.54 -4.44 -21.47
C GLY A 212 -10.33 -3.53 -21.77
N GLN A 213 -10.43 -2.24 -21.46
CA GLN A 213 -9.30 -1.30 -21.60
C GLN A 213 -8.15 -1.64 -20.62
N LEU A 214 -8.47 -1.99 -19.37
CA LEU A 214 -7.44 -2.42 -18.41
C LEU A 214 -6.80 -3.74 -18.84
N VAL A 215 -7.59 -4.71 -19.32
CA VAL A 215 -7.11 -5.99 -19.86
C VAL A 215 -6.16 -5.77 -21.05
N ALA A 216 -6.45 -4.81 -21.94
CA ALA A 216 -5.59 -4.51 -23.09
C ALA A 216 -4.16 -4.11 -22.69
N LEU A 217 -3.97 -3.47 -21.54
CA LEU A 217 -2.64 -3.13 -21.03
C LEU A 217 -1.80 -4.37 -20.65
N ALA A 218 -2.39 -5.56 -20.55
CA ALA A 218 -1.66 -6.81 -20.32
C ALA A 218 -0.68 -7.15 -21.45
N ALA A 219 -0.84 -6.57 -22.66
CA ALA A 219 0.12 -6.68 -23.76
C ALA A 219 1.51 -6.12 -23.38
N PHE A 220 1.60 -5.20 -22.43
CA PHE A 220 2.85 -4.63 -21.95
C PHE A 220 3.35 -5.41 -20.74
N LYS A 221 4.47 -6.12 -20.88
CA LYS A 221 5.01 -7.04 -19.85
C LYS A 221 5.41 -6.37 -18.53
N ASN A 222 5.69 -5.06 -18.55
CA ASN A 222 6.07 -4.27 -17.37
C ASN A 222 4.88 -3.52 -16.74
N VAL A 223 3.63 -3.84 -17.12
CA VAL A 223 2.43 -3.31 -16.48
C VAL A 223 1.91 -4.30 -15.44
N TYR A 224 1.65 -3.79 -14.26
CA TYR A 224 1.15 -4.48 -13.07
C TYR A 224 -0.15 -3.84 -12.61
N VAL A 225 -1.02 -4.61 -11.94
CA VAL A 225 -2.29 -4.10 -11.42
C VAL A 225 -2.38 -4.37 -9.92
N LYS A 226 -2.70 -3.36 -9.12
CA LYS A 226 -3.07 -3.54 -7.71
C LYS A 226 -4.50 -4.02 -7.59
N THR A 227 -4.66 -5.21 -7.06
CA THR A 227 -5.93 -5.78 -6.61
C THR A 227 -6.19 -5.28 -5.19
N SER A 228 -6.81 -4.12 -5.05
CA SER A 228 -6.85 -3.36 -3.81
C SER A 228 -8.05 -2.43 -3.72
N ALA A 229 -8.24 -1.76 -2.57
CA ALA A 229 -9.35 -0.85 -2.30
C ALA A 229 -10.73 -1.52 -2.47
N PHE A 230 -10.89 -2.75 -2.00
CA PHE A 230 -12.12 -3.53 -2.16
C PHE A 230 -13.33 -2.85 -1.52
N TYR A 231 -13.13 -2.08 -0.44
CA TYR A 231 -14.14 -1.28 0.23
C TYR A 231 -14.77 -0.20 -0.66
N ALA A 232 -14.08 0.22 -1.73
CA ALA A 232 -14.49 1.33 -2.59
C ALA A 232 -15.11 0.88 -3.93
N LEU A 233 -15.05 -0.42 -4.26
CA LEU A 233 -15.39 -0.96 -5.57
C LEU A 233 -16.52 -2.00 -5.50
N GLY A 234 -17.23 -2.20 -6.60
CA GLY A 234 -18.32 -3.15 -6.68
C GLY A 234 -19.42 -2.88 -5.66
N LEU A 235 -19.90 -3.90 -4.97
CA LEU A 235 -20.92 -3.78 -3.93
C LEU A 235 -20.41 -3.09 -2.66
N LYS A 236 -19.09 -2.90 -2.53
CA LYS A 236 -18.45 -2.21 -1.39
C LYS A 236 -18.79 -2.84 -0.04
N LYS A 237 -18.90 -4.17 0.01
CA LYS A 237 -19.25 -4.92 1.22
C LYS A 237 -18.41 -6.16 1.38
N PRO A 238 -17.89 -6.45 2.59
CA PRO A 238 -17.30 -7.76 2.86
C PRO A 238 -18.29 -8.89 2.55
N PRO A 239 -17.84 -10.04 2.04
CA PRO A 239 -16.45 -10.44 1.78
C PRO A 239 -15.91 -10.05 0.40
N TYR A 240 -16.49 -9.07 -0.32
CA TYR A 240 -16.06 -8.51 -1.61
C TYR A 240 -16.03 -9.51 -2.77
N ILE A 241 -16.74 -10.63 -2.66
CA ILE A 241 -16.72 -11.72 -3.62
C ILE A 241 -17.27 -11.34 -5.01
N ASP A 242 -18.06 -10.27 -5.05
CA ASP A 242 -18.55 -9.66 -6.31
C ASP A 242 -17.43 -9.14 -7.21
N LEU A 243 -16.22 -8.92 -6.67
CA LEU A 243 -15.03 -8.55 -7.44
C LEU A 243 -14.32 -9.76 -8.06
N ALA A 244 -14.66 -11.00 -7.65
CA ALA A 244 -13.99 -12.22 -8.12
C ALA A 244 -14.00 -12.38 -9.66
N PRO A 245 -15.08 -12.09 -10.40
CA PRO A 245 -15.07 -12.17 -11.86
C PRO A 245 -14.07 -11.22 -12.52
N MET A 246 -13.94 -9.98 -12.00
CA MET A 246 -12.94 -9.00 -12.48
C MET A 246 -11.53 -9.49 -12.19
N ILE A 247 -11.26 -9.97 -10.98
CA ILE A 247 -9.95 -10.50 -10.60
C ILE A 247 -9.57 -11.71 -11.45
N ARG A 248 -10.53 -12.62 -11.74
CA ARG A 248 -10.31 -13.77 -12.63
C ARG A 248 -9.90 -13.33 -14.02
N GLN A 249 -10.62 -12.37 -14.62
CA GLN A 249 -10.31 -11.88 -15.97
C GLN A 249 -8.93 -11.21 -16.03
N LEU A 250 -8.56 -10.46 -14.99
CA LEU A 250 -7.23 -9.86 -14.91
C LEU A 250 -6.14 -10.92 -14.70
N ARG A 251 -6.38 -11.95 -13.86
CA ARG A 251 -5.46 -13.07 -13.71
C ARG A 251 -5.22 -13.80 -15.04
N ASP A 252 -6.27 -14.01 -15.82
CA ASP A 252 -6.19 -14.70 -17.12
C ASP A 252 -5.40 -13.88 -18.15
N ALA A 253 -5.49 -12.54 -18.08
CA ALA A 253 -4.81 -11.64 -19.02
C ALA A 253 -3.35 -11.34 -18.61
N TYR A 254 -3.11 -11.04 -17.34
CA TYR A 254 -1.81 -10.60 -16.84
C TYR A 254 -0.94 -11.74 -16.30
N GLY A 255 -1.56 -12.86 -15.88
CA GLY A 255 -0.93 -13.82 -14.98
C GLY A 255 -0.86 -13.30 -13.54
N SER A 256 -0.82 -14.21 -12.56
CA SER A 256 -0.73 -13.87 -11.13
C SER A 256 0.51 -13.04 -10.78
N GLY A 257 1.65 -13.28 -11.45
CA GLY A 257 2.93 -12.57 -11.23
C GLY A 257 2.93 -11.11 -11.69
N ARG A 258 1.79 -10.56 -12.16
CA ARG A 258 1.61 -9.14 -12.46
C ARG A 258 0.40 -8.52 -11.74
N LEU A 259 -0.22 -9.25 -10.82
CA LEU A 259 -1.23 -8.75 -9.90
C LEU A 259 -0.63 -8.65 -8.50
N MET A 260 -0.96 -7.62 -7.73
CA MET A 260 -0.50 -7.49 -6.36
C MET A 260 -1.63 -6.98 -5.45
N TRP A 261 -1.78 -7.64 -4.30
CA TRP A 261 -2.72 -7.20 -3.30
C TRP A 261 -2.20 -5.97 -2.55
N GLY A 262 -3.12 -5.12 -2.11
CA GLY A 262 -2.87 -4.01 -1.20
C GLY A 262 -4.13 -3.66 -0.44
N SER A 263 -4.00 -3.28 0.83
CA SER A 263 -5.16 -2.96 1.66
C SER A 263 -5.80 -1.62 1.31
N ASP A 264 -5.00 -0.63 1.00
CA ASP A 264 -5.37 0.79 0.96
C ASP A 264 -5.77 1.34 2.35
N CYS A 265 -5.11 0.82 3.41
CA CYS A 265 -5.27 1.36 4.76
C CYS A 265 -4.78 2.82 4.85
N PRO A 266 -5.47 3.64 5.67
CA PRO A 266 -6.53 3.30 6.65
C PRO A 266 -7.95 3.23 6.08
N TYR A 267 -8.16 3.46 4.80
CA TYR A 267 -9.51 3.50 4.22
C TYR A 267 -10.21 2.15 4.28
N GLN A 268 -9.44 1.06 4.12
CA GLN A 268 -9.93 -0.32 4.26
C GLN A 268 -10.46 -0.68 5.65
N VAL A 269 -10.13 0.07 6.70
CA VAL A 269 -10.49 -0.26 8.09
C VAL A 269 -11.48 0.74 8.68
N GLN A 270 -12.39 1.24 7.85
CA GLN A 270 -13.46 2.16 8.26
C GLN A 270 -14.85 1.49 8.17
N GLY A 271 -15.72 1.83 9.10
CA GLY A 271 -17.08 1.28 9.13
C GLY A 271 -17.10 -0.24 9.34
N GLU A 272 -17.75 -0.96 8.44
CA GLU A 272 -17.84 -2.44 8.48
C GLU A 272 -16.63 -3.17 7.85
N HIS A 273 -15.69 -2.42 7.30
CA HIS A 273 -14.53 -2.96 6.60
C HIS A 273 -13.40 -3.29 7.58
N THR A 274 -12.72 -4.40 7.36
CA THR A 274 -11.59 -4.83 8.19
C THR A 274 -10.38 -5.20 7.32
N TYR A 275 -9.21 -5.10 7.92
CA TYR A 275 -7.96 -5.53 7.28
C TYR A 275 -8.01 -7.03 6.94
N ALA A 276 -8.45 -7.85 7.92
CA ALA A 276 -8.57 -9.30 7.76
C ALA A 276 -9.52 -9.70 6.63
N ALA A 277 -10.66 -9.00 6.44
CA ALA A 277 -11.58 -9.28 5.35
C ALA A 277 -10.95 -9.02 3.97
N SER A 278 -10.08 -8.01 3.85
CA SER A 278 -9.34 -7.74 2.61
C SER A 278 -8.31 -8.85 2.30
N VAL A 279 -7.60 -9.35 3.31
CA VAL A 279 -6.69 -10.49 3.17
C VAL A 279 -7.46 -11.77 2.81
N ALA A 280 -8.56 -12.04 3.52
CA ALA A 280 -9.37 -13.24 3.35
C ALA A 280 -9.97 -13.37 1.94
N LEU A 281 -10.33 -12.26 1.28
CA LEU A 281 -10.81 -12.33 -0.11
C LEU A 281 -9.81 -13.09 -0.98
N VAL A 282 -8.53 -12.72 -0.96
CA VAL A 282 -7.53 -13.36 -1.83
C VAL A 282 -7.15 -14.73 -1.32
N GLN A 283 -6.95 -14.89 -0.02
CA GLN A 283 -6.49 -16.17 0.55
C GLN A 283 -7.55 -17.26 0.56
N GLU A 284 -8.81 -16.89 0.77
CA GLU A 284 -9.90 -17.84 1.00
C GLU A 284 -11.02 -17.72 -0.02
N GLY A 285 -11.41 -16.47 -0.39
CA GLY A 285 -12.59 -16.20 -1.21
C GLY A 285 -12.40 -16.47 -2.71
N LEU A 286 -11.16 -16.47 -3.23
CA LEU A 286 -10.86 -16.69 -4.64
C LEU A 286 -10.45 -18.15 -4.88
N ASP A 287 -11.43 -19.04 -4.98
CA ASP A 287 -11.27 -20.50 -5.15
C ASP A 287 -10.61 -20.91 -6.47
N PHE A 288 -10.66 -20.05 -7.46
CA PHE A 288 -10.02 -20.27 -8.77
C PHE A 288 -8.51 -20.01 -8.78
N LEU A 289 -7.94 -19.47 -7.71
CA LEU A 289 -6.51 -19.26 -7.58
C LEU A 289 -5.86 -20.48 -6.90
N SER A 290 -4.82 -21.00 -7.52
CA SER A 290 -3.93 -21.96 -6.87
C SER A 290 -3.13 -21.32 -5.72
N ALA A 291 -2.54 -22.12 -4.85
CA ALA A 291 -1.69 -21.63 -3.77
C ALA A 291 -0.50 -20.80 -4.29
N ALA A 292 0.09 -21.18 -5.43
CA ALA A 292 1.17 -20.42 -6.07
C ALA A 292 0.69 -19.04 -6.55
N GLU A 293 -0.48 -18.96 -7.20
CA GLU A 293 -1.04 -17.70 -7.68
C GLU A 293 -1.42 -16.77 -6.52
N LYS A 294 -1.96 -17.31 -5.42
CA LYS A 294 -2.16 -16.55 -4.18
C LYS A 294 -0.85 -16.01 -3.63
N GLY A 295 0.20 -16.83 -3.63
CA GLY A 295 1.55 -16.42 -3.24
C GLY A 295 2.11 -15.27 -4.10
N ASP A 296 1.92 -15.33 -5.42
CA ASP A 296 2.30 -14.25 -6.33
C ASP A 296 1.57 -12.94 -5.98
N ILE A 297 0.24 -13.00 -5.87
CA ILE A 297 -0.60 -11.80 -5.61
C ILE A 297 -0.34 -11.21 -4.24
N MET A 298 -0.19 -12.04 -3.20
CA MET A 298 -0.04 -11.59 -1.82
C MET A 298 1.41 -11.24 -1.44
N LYS A 299 2.40 -11.63 -2.26
CA LYS A 299 3.82 -11.40 -1.96
C LYS A 299 4.67 -11.19 -3.21
N GLY A 300 4.77 -12.20 -4.07
CA GLY A 300 5.82 -12.31 -5.10
C GLY A 300 5.88 -11.12 -6.06
N THR A 301 4.73 -10.62 -6.51
CA THR A 301 4.66 -9.47 -7.42
C THR A 301 5.15 -8.18 -6.75
N ALA A 302 4.68 -7.90 -5.52
CA ALA A 302 5.11 -6.72 -4.78
C ALA A 302 6.59 -6.79 -4.38
N GLU A 303 7.08 -7.98 -4.05
CA GLU A 303 8.50 -8.23 -3.76
C GLU A 303 9.38 -7.90 -4.97
N LYS A 304 9.02 -8.40 -6.15
CA LYS A 304 9.70 -8.12 -7.42
C LYS A 304 9.74 -6.64 -7.76
N VAL A 305 8.64 -5.92 -7.54
CA VAL A 305 8.53 -4.50 -7.98
C VAL A 305 9.15 -3.54 -6.96
N PHE A 306 9.02 -3.82 -5.66
CA PHE A 306 9.36 -2.84 -4.63
C PHE A 306 10.47 -3.26 -3.67
N PHE A 307 10.82 -4.54 -3.56
CA PHE A 307 11.80 -5.04 -2.59
C PHE A 307 13.02 -5.73 -3.22
N SER A 308 13.06 -5.83 -4.54
CA SER A 308 14.24 -6.32 -5.28
C SER A 308 15.34 -5.26 -5.39
#